data_0bf37c6d70e2c42a1788e46974d4d102
#
_entry.id   0bf37c6d70e2c42a1788e46974d4d102
#
_cell.length_a   1.000
_cell.length_b   1.000
_cell.length_c   1.000
_cell.angle_alpha   90.00
_cell.angle_beta   90.00
_cell.angle_gamma   90.00
#
_symmetry.space_group_name_H-M   'P 1'
#
loop_
_entity.id
_entity.type
_entity.pdbx_description
1 polymer ?
#
loop_
_entity_poly.entity_id
_entity_poly.type
_entity_poly.pdbx_seq_one_letter_code
_entity_poly.pdbx_strand_id
1 'polypeptide(L)'
;MKCKNYIFTLLVAFATLLSWWVVPSLVKKATDDSHSYPLMYYSSMLKELCIIDFRGGNETFSDAKGNVYPRSEYDSLLPLLNSRVLMMNGVMPDTIDGCAIEPKQLRVKQVSFRYRPSDMVAPQPQMGVLFEAMPKRGNLTMPGDFFRMEDDCITFVDAKTNTVDEKKSDRFTREMKKKGFAFPARAFWGNPTTRKPYEEGYFCLDANGQLFQLKMVNDRPFVKNTHVSDSVGVKWFVMNEAMDKRHYGFVFGTKGEAGILEENDGDYRFVKMDIRSFNPAEDELMVLGNILYWTVNVQNEKGLDSYGLNRETLERLSSYHIDAKKGLWDKTSEWLFPCYLSFTSPQSGY
;
A
#
# COMPACT_ATOMS: atom_id res chain seq x y z
N MET A 1 40.12 -30.87 -32.30
CA MET A 1 40.47 -30.74 -30.85
C MET A 1 40.18 -29.37 -30.28
N LYS A 2 40.51 -28.24 -30.91
CA LYS A 2 40.30 -26.88 -30.36
C LYS A 2 38.83 -26.56 -30.05
N CYS A 3 37.86 -26.93 -30.87
CA CYS A 3 36.45 -26.63 -30.69
C CYS A 3 35.83 -27.33 -29.45
N LYS A 4 36.24 -28.57 -29.15
CA LYS A 4 35.81 -29.31 -27.95
C LYS A 4 36.26 -28.63 -26.66
N ASN A 5 37.47 -28.06 -26.65
CA ASN A 5 37.99 -27.36 -25.46
C ASN A 5 37.25 -26.04 -25.22
N TYR A 6 36.89 -25.29 -26.26
CA TYR A 6 36.08 -24.07 -26.12
C TYR A 6 34.69 -24.38 -25.60
N ILE A 7 34.00 -25.40 -26.13
CA ILE A 7 32.68 -25.82 -25.63
C ILE A 7 32.75 -26.25 -24.17
N PHE A 8 33.77 -27.03 -23.81
CA PHE A 8 33.96 -27.45 -22.41
C PHE A 8 34.21 -26.26 -21.48
N THR A 9 35.07 -25.30 -21.86
CA THR A 9 35.35 -24.10 -21.09
C THR A 9 34.07 -23.25 -20.90
N LEU A 10 33.27 -23.15 -21.97
CA LEU A 10 32.02 -22.38 -21.92
C LEU A 10 30.96 -23.05 -21.03
N LEU A 11 30.87 -24.37 -21.05
CA LEU A 11 30.02 -25.16 -20.17
C LEU A 11 30.43 -25.02 -18.69
N VAL A 12 31.75 -25.07 -18.42
CA VAL A 12 32.26 -24.89 -17.06
C VAL A 12 31.97 -23.47 -16.57
N ALA A 13 32.21 -22.45 -17.40
CA ALA A 13 31.91 -21.06 -17.03
C ALA A 13 30.41 -20.85 -16.76
N PHE A 14 29.54 -21.44 -17.62
CA PHE A 14 28.08 -21.36 -17.39
C PHE A 14 27.66 -22.12 -16.13
N ALA A 15 28.17 -23.31 -15.88
CA ALA A 15 27.89 -24.07 -14.67
C ALA A 15 28.35 -23.34 -13.42
N THR A 16 29.50 -22.66 -13.46
CA THR A 16 30.01 -21.84 -12.34
C THR A 16 29.11 -20.66 -12.07
N LEU A 17 28.70 -19.91 -13.10
CA LEU A 17 27.78 -18.79 -12.96
C LEU A 17 26.40 -19.24 -12.42
N LEU A 18 25.90 -20.36 -12.96
CA LEU A 18 24.63 -20.93 -12.49
C LEU A 18 24.72 -21.38 -11.03
N SER A 19 25.83 -22.01 -10.63
CA SER A 19 26.04 -22.43 -9.24
C SER A 19 26.17 -21.22 -8.31
N TRP A 20 26.83 -20.16 -8.74
CA TRP A 20 26.97 -18.93 -7.96
C TRP A 20 25.63 -18.19 -7.74
N TRP A 21 24.66 -18.41 -8.62
CA TRP A 21 23.30 -17.92 -8.45
C TRP A 21 22.42 -18.87 -7.64
N VAL A 22 22.36 -20.16 -8.05
CA VAL A 22 21.39 -21.14 -7.53
C VAL A 22 21.72 -21.55 -6.09
N VAL A 23 22.99 -21.86 -5.80
CA VAL A 23 23.37 -22.38 -4.46
C VAL A 23 23.13 -21.35 -3.35
N PRO A 24 23.59 -20.09 -3.46
CA PRO A 24 23.27 -19.08 -2.45
C PRO A 24 21.76 -18.83 -2.30
N SER A 25 21.03 -18.81 -3.42
CA SER A 25 19.57 -18.58 -3.39
C SER A 25 18.84 -19.70 -2.66
N LEU A 26 19.21 -20.97 -2.91
CA LEU A 26 18.61 -22.12 -2.21
C LEU A 26 18.99 -22.16 -0.73
N VAL A 27 20.25 -21.89 -0.39
CA VAL A 27 20.68 -21.85 1.01
C VAL A 27 19.96 -20.74 1.73
N LYS A 28 19.94 -19.52 1.19
CA LYS A 28 19.21 -18.41 1.79
C LYS A 28 17.73 -18.74 1.98
N LYS A 29 17.05 -19.28 0.98
CA LYS A 29 15.65 -19.67 1.08
C LYS A 29 15.41 -20.77 2.12
N ALA A 30 16.37 -21.67 2.34
CA ALA A 30 16.28 -22.75 3.32
C ALA A 30 16.62 -22.29 4.75
N THR A 31 17.41 -21.23 4.87
CA THR A 31 17.89 -20.66 6.14
C THR A 31 17.18 -19.37 6.52
N ASP A 32 16.37 -18.83 5.62
CA ASP A 32 15.57 -17.62 5.87
C ASP A 32 14.50 -17.95 6.93
N ASP A 33 14.81 -17.59 8.16
CA ASP A 33 13.81 -17.47 9.20
C ASP A 33 12.96 -16.24 8.82
N SER A 34 11.88 -16.49 8.08
CA SER A 34 10.92 -15.44 7.71
C SER A 34 10.62 -14.61 8.95
N HIS A 35 11.06 -13.35 8.96
CA HIS A 35 10.87 -12.45 10.08
C HIS A 35 9.38 -12.19 10.26
N SER A 36 8.69 -13.13 10.92
CA SER A 36 7.31 -12.94 11.31
C SER A 36 7.29 -12.03 12.54
N TYR A 37 6.82 -10.81 12.35
CA TYR A 37 6.56 -9.91 13.46
C TYR A 37 5.19 -10.21 14.08
N PRO A 38 5.02 -9.94 15.38
CA PRO A 38 3.71 -10.06 16.02
C PRO A 38 2.75 -9.02 15.41
N LEU A 39 1.46 -9.28 15.53
CA LEU A 39 0.45 -8.29 15.17
C LEU A 39 0.35 -7.25 16.28
N MET A 40 0.31 -5.98 15.86
CA MET A 40 0.22 -4.84 16.78
C MET A 40 -1.09 -4.11 16.55
N TYR A 41 -1.75 -3.72 17.65
CA TYR A 41 -2.99 -2.93 17.63
C TYR A 41 -2.96 -1.87 18.72
N TYR A 42 -3.42 -0.67 18.41
CA TYR A 42 -3.58 0.37 19.42
C TYR A 42 -4.85 0.13 20.25
N SER A 43 -4.69 0.09 21.57
CA SER A 43 -5.79 -0.03 22.53
C SER A 43 -6.27 1.34 22.98
N SER A 44 -7.55 1.60 22.76
CA SER A 44 -8.22 2.79 23.33
C SER A 44 -8.33 2.72 24.86
N MET A 45 -8.35 1.52 25.40
CA MET A 45 -8.50 1.30 26.86
C MET A 45 -7.18 1.53 27.60
N LEU A 46 -6.07 0.98 27.07
CA LEU A 46 -4.74 1.11 27.67
C LEU A 46 -4.01 2.37 27.24
N LYS A 47 -4.44 3.01 26.13
CA LYS A 47 -3.72 4.12 25.47
C LYS A 47 -2.31 3.72 25.00
N GLU A 48 -2.14 2.46 24.70
CA GLU A 48 -0.88 1.85 24.30
C GLU A 48 -1.09 0.80 23.21
N LEU A 49 0.03 0.31 22.65
CA LEU A 49 0.02 -0.78 21.69
C LEU A 49 -0.10 -2.13 22.40
N CYS A 50 -0.99 -2.95 21.90
CA CYS A 50 -1.20 -4.33 22.28
C CYS A 50 -0.56 -5.27 21.23
N ILE A 51 -0.01 -6.39 21.70
CA ILE A 51 0.79 -7.32 20.93
C ILE A 51 0.12 -8.67 20.92
N ILE A 52 -0.11 -9.24 19.73
CA ILE A 52 -0.52 -10.63 19.55
C ILE A 52 0.64 -11.37 18.89
N ASP A 53 1.27 -12.27 19.65
CA ASP A 53 2.41 -13.02 19.17
C ASP A 53 2.03 -14.50 18.94
N PHE A 54 2.20 -14.97 17.71
CA PHE A 54 1.91 -16.34 17.27
C PHE A 54 3.17 -17.21 17.14
N ARG A 55 4.37 -16.63 17.33
CA ARG A 55 5.65 -17.29 17.00
C ARG A 55 6.01 -18.47 17.90
N GLY A 56 5.45 -18.55 19.08
CA GLY A 56 5.74 -19.63 20.06
C GLY A 56 4.87 -20.89 19.94
N GLY A 57 4.06 -21.03 18.90
CA GLY A 57 3.11 -22.14 18.74
C GLY A 57 1.81 -21.96 19.52
N ASN A 58 1.81 -21.14 20.57
CA ASN A 58 0.62 -20.69 21.28
C ASN A 58 0.49 -19.17 21.12
N GLU A 59 -0.73 -18.69 20.99
CA GLU A 59 -1.01 -17.25 20.95
C GLU A 59 -0.69 -16.65 22.33
N THR A 60 0.11 -15.60 22.35
CA THR A 60 0.34 -14.79 23.56
C THR A 60 -0.17 -13.38 23.35
N PHE A 61 -0.83 -12.85 24.36
CA PHE A 61 -1.46 -11.54 24.37
C PHE A 61 -0.78 -10.67 25.41
N SER A 62 -0.16 -9.58 24.98
CA SER A 62 0.56 -8.67 25.88
C SER A 62 0.38 -7.21 25.46
N ASP A 63 0.77 -6.30 26.33
CA ASP A 63 0.89 -4.88 26.02
C ASP A 63 2.35 -4.48 25.77
N ALA A 64 2.57 -3.22 25.43
CA ALA A 64 3.90 -2.67 25.20
C ALA A 64 4.77 -2.61 26.46
N LYS A 65 4.19 -2.74 27.66
CA LYS A 65 4.90 -2.81 28.95
C LYS A 65 5.30 -4.24 29.34
N GLY A 66 4.85 -5.25 28.60
CA GLY A 66 5.14 -6.65 28.85
C GLY A 66 4.16 -7.35 29.79
N ASN A 67 3.03 -6.73 30.15
CA ASN A 67 1.97 -7.41 30.86
C ASN A 67 1.30 -8.42 29.94
N VAL A 68 1.07 -9.63 30.44
CA VAL A 68 0.43 -10.73 29.69
C VAL A 68 -1.01 -10.89 30.17
N TYR A 69 -1.93 -11.04 29.23
CA TYR A 69 -3.36 -11.13 29.48
C TYR A 69 -3.94 -12.46 28.99
N PRO A 70 -4.96 -13.01 29.66
CA PRO A 70 -5.75 -14.08 29.09
C PRO A 70 -6.60 -13.55 27.92
N ARG A 71 -6.92 -14.39 26.94
CA ARG A 71 -7.64 -13.98 25.72
C ARG A 71 -8.94 -13.24 26.00
N SER A 72 -9.74 -13.72 26.95
CA SER A 72 -11.03 -13.11 27.30
C SER A 72 -10.90 -11.67 27.82
N GLU A 73 -9.85 -11.37 28.57
CA GLU A 73 -9.54 -10.04 29.05
C GLU A 73 -8.99 -9.15 27.92
N TYR A 74 -8.09 -9.72 27.11
CA TYR A 74 -7.47 -9.02 25.98
C TYR A 74 -8.49 -8.54 24.94
N ASP A 75 -9.53 -9.34 24.67
CA ASP A 75 -10.61 -8.96 23.76
C ASP A 75 -11.31 -7.68 24.21
N SER A 76 -11.44 -7.48 25.53
CA SER A 76 -12.02 -6.26 26.12
C SER A 76 -11.08 -5.04 26.08
N LEU A 77 -9.77 -5.26 25.99
CA LEU A 77 -8.78 -4.19 25.82
C LEU A 77 -8.76 -3.61 24.39
N LEU A 78 -9.29 -4.35 23.43
CA LEU A 78 -9.36 -3.95 22.03
C LEU A 78 -10.81 -3.91 21.51
N PRO A 79 -11.70 -3.10 22.12
CA PRO A 79 -13.14 -3.15 21.83
C PRO A 79 -13.46 -2.77 20.37
N LEU A 80 -12.69 -1.89 19.75
CA LEU A 80 -12.91 -1.49 18.34
C LEU A 80 -12.45 -2.56 17.34
N LEU A 81 -11.47 -3.41 17.70
CA LEU A 81 -11.06 -4.56 16.92
C LEU A 81 -12.06 -5.71 17.06
N ASN A 82 -12.46 -6.02 18.30
CA ASN A 82 -13.30 -7.15 18.64
C ASN A 82 -14.80 -6.78 18.78
N SER A 83 -15.18 -5.66 18.21
CA SER A 83 -16.51 -5.06 18.35
C SER A 83 -17.66 -6.03 18.06
N ARG A 84 -17.50 -6.90 17.05
CA ARG A 84 -18.52 -7.90 16.71
C ARG A 84 -18.76 -8.90 17.86
N VAL A 85 -17.70 -9.43 18.44
CA VAL A 85 -17.80 -10.40 19.54
C VAL A 85 -18.38 -9.74 20.78
N LEU A 86 -17.90 -8.54 21.11
CA LEU A 86 -18.38 -7.79 22.27
C LEU A 86 -19.85 -7.38 22.14
N MET A 87 -20.30 -7.01 20.93
CA MET A 87 -21.73 -6.73 20.68
C MET A 87 -22.60 -8.00 20.80
N MET A 88 -22.12 -9.13 20.27
CA MET A 88 -22.86 -10.40 20.39
C MET A 88 -23.02 -10.83 21.85
N ASN A 89 -22.04 -10.53 22.68
CA ASN A 89 -22.05 -10.84 24.12
C ASN A 89 -22.74 -9.75 24.96
N GLY A 90 -23.17 -8.64 24.35
CA GLY A 90 -23.83 -7.55 25.06
C GLY A 90 -22.89 -6.75 26.02
N VAL A 91 -21.58 -6.82 25.80
CA VAL A 91 -20.55 -6.17 26.64
C VAL A 91 -19.76 -5.08 25.90
N MET A 92 -20.19 -4.71 24.71
CA MET A 92 -19.60 -3.59 23.98
C MET A 92 -19.88 -2.27 24.69
N PRO A 93 -18.85 -1.43 24.96
CA PRO A 93 -19.06 -0.12 25.54
C PRO A 93 -19.87 0.78 24.60
N ASP A 94 -20.84 1.52 25.13
CA ASP A 94 -21.62 2.51 24.36
C ASP A 94 -20.79 3.73 23.97
N THR A 95 -19.75 4.03 24.74
CA THR A 95 -18.83 5.14 24.51
C THR A 95 -17.37 4.71 24.70
N ILE A 96 -16.48 5.21 23.85
CA ILE A 96 -15.03 5.05 23.98
C ILE A 96 -14.42 6.43 23.79
N ASP A 97 -13.58 6.86 24.71
CA ASP A 97 -12.93 8.18 24.70
C ASP A 97 -13.92 9.35 24.54
N GLY A 98 -15.09 9.23 25.17
CA GLY A 98 -16.15 10.24 25.10
C GLY A 98 -16.92 10.25 23.78
N CYS A 99 -16.57 9.37 22.83
CA CYS A 99 -17.26 9.24 21.55
C CYS A 99 -18.30 8.10 21.62
N ALA A 100 -19.53 8.38 21.25
CA ALA A 100 -20.57 7.36 21.13
C ALA A 100 -20.23 6.37 20.01
N ILE A 101 -20.42 5.08 20.28
CA ILE A 101 -20.11 4.02 19.34
C ILE A 101 -21.36 3.60 18.57
N GLU A 102 -21.46 4.05 17.34
CA GLU A 102 -22.54 3.65 16.45
C GLU A 102 -22.13 2.41 15.61
N PRO A 103 -22.84 1.28 15.72
CA PRO A 103 -22.48 0.04 15.01
C PRO A 103 -22.33 0.21 13.49
N LYS A 104 -23.15 1.06 12.87
CA LYS A 104 -23.06 1.35 11.43
C LYS A 104 -21.75 2.03 11.05
N GLN A 105 -21.25 2.94 11.89
CA GLN A 105 -20.01 3.67 11.63
C GLN A 105 -18.76 2.79 11.78
N LEU A 106 -18.79 1.78 12.65
CA LEU A 106 -17.68 0.85 12.82
C LEU A 106 -17.22 0.21 11.50
N ARG A 107 -18.19 -0.17 10.65
CA ARG A 107 -17.89 -0.77 9.34
C ARG A 107 -17.49 0.29 8.31
N VAL A 108 -18.16 1.43 8.29
CA VAL A 108 -17.94 2.48 7.27
C VAL A 108 -16.58 3.15 7.43
N LYS A 109 -16.17 3.37 8.68
CA LYS A 109 -14.91 4.06 9.01
C LYS A 109 -13.71 3.12 9.23
N GLN A 110 -13.90 1.82 9.00
CA GLN A 110 -12.80 0.86 9.06
C GLN A 110 -11.89 1.03 7.85
N VAL A 111 -10.59 1.10 8.09
CA VAL A 111 -9.54 1.15 7.06
C VAL A 111 -8.64 -0.06 7.23
N SER A 112 -8.40 -0.77 6.14
CA SER A 112 -7.37 -1.80 6.06
C SER A 112 -6.57 -1.55 4.80
N PHE A 113 -5.29 -1.27 4.96
CA PHE A 113 -4.40 -0.97 3.86
C PHE A 113 -3.05 -1.66 4.08
N ARG A 114 -2.49 -2.19 3.02
CA ARG A 114 -1.16 -2.76 3.01
C ARG A 114 -0.43 -2.33 1.75
N TYR A 115 0.81 -1.93 1.93
CA TYR A 115 1.76 -1.61 0.86
C TYR A 115 3.02 -2.45 1.04
N ARG A 116 3.56 -2.94 -0.05
CA ARG A 116 4.84 -3.67 -0.09
C ARG A 116 5.78 -3.01 -1.10
N PRO A 117 7.10 -3.03 -0.87
CA PRO A 117 8.08 -2.56 -1.84
C PRO A 117 7.94 -3.21 -3.23
N SER A 118 7.53 -4.49 -3.28
CA SER A 118 7.23 -5.20 -4.52
C SER A 118 6.17 -4.51 -5.40
N ASP A 119 5.23 -3.78 -4.79
CA ASP A 119 4.16 -3.07 -5.52
C ASP A 119 4.73 -1.92 -6.36
N MET A 120 5.84 -1.32 -5.91
CA MET A 120 6.54 -0.27 -6.65
C MET A 120 7.47 -0.83 -7.74
N VAL A 121 8.09 -1.98 -7.48
CA VAL A 121 9.06 -2.61 -8.41
C VAL A 121 8.37 -3.40 -9.52
N ALA A 122 7.14 -3.86 -9.27
CA ALA A 122 6.35 -4.59 -10.26
C ALA A 122 6.18 -3.76 -11.55
N PRO A 123 6.27 -4.38 -12.74
CA PRO A 123 6.01 -3.69 -14.00
C PRO A 123 4.64 -3.03 -13.98
N GLN A 124 4.60 -1.71 -14.15
CA GLN A 124 3.35 -0.97 -14.20
C GLN A 124 2.77 -1.03 -15.62
N PRO A 125 1.55 -1.53 -15.81
CA PRO A 125 0.92 -1.54 -17.12
C PRO A 125 0.67 -0.09 -17.57
N GLN A 126 1.03 0.23 -18.82
CA GLN A 126 0.74 1.55 -19.40
C GLN A 126 -0.71 1.64 -19.91
N MET A 127 -1.61 0.87 -19.31
CA MET A 127 -3.04 0.82 -19.65
C MET A 127 -3.91 0.70 -18.41
N GLY A 128 -5.15 1.16 -18.53
CA GLY A 128 -6.14 1.08 -17.47
C GLY A 128 -7.56 1.06 -18.01
N VAL A 129 -8.51 0.86 -17.11
CA VAL A 129 -9.95 0.87 -17.41
C VAL A 129 -10.58 2.02 -16.63
N LEU A 130 -11.13 3.00 -17.33
CA LEU A 130 -11.72 4.19 -16.72
C LEU A 130 -13.24 4.03 -16.62
N PHE A 131 -13.73 3.84 -15.40
CA PHE A 131 -15.17 3.70 -15.15
C PHE A 131 -15.87 5.06 -15.17
N GLU A 132 -17.18 5.01 -15.43
CA GLU A 132 -18.06 6.17 -15.23
C GLU A 132 -18.24 6.42 -13.73
N ALA A 133 -17.84 7.60 -13.24
CA ALA A 133 -17.93 7.95 -11.82
C ALA A 133 -19.36 8.26 -11.36
N MET A 134 -20.27 8.58 -12.28
CA MET A 134 -21.70 8.83 -12.01
C MET A 134 -22.58 7.86 -12.81
N PRO A 135 -22.58 6.54 -12.49
CA PRO A 135 -23.31 5.57 -13.25
C PRO A 135 -24.83 5.75 -13.09
N LYS A 136 -25.56 5.72 -14.19
CA LYS A 136 -27.01 5.95 -14.24
C LYS A 136 -27.84 4.99 -13.35
N ARG A 137 -27.34 3.79 -13.07
CA ARG A 137 -28.02 2.74 -12.28
C ARG A 137 -27.44 2.55 -10.87
N GLY A 138 -26.57 3.44 -10.43
CA GLY A 138 -25.96 3.36 -9.09
C GLY A 138 -24.89 2.28 -8.92
N ASN A 139 -24.73 1.35 -9.85
CA ASN A 139 -23.69 0.33 -9.83
C ASN A 139 -22.65 0.60 -10.93
N LEU A 140 -21.40 0.39 -10.58
CA LEU A 140 -20.32 0.45 -11.56
C LEU A 140 -20.43 -0.72 -12.53
N THR A 141 -20.28 -0.42 -13.82
CA THR A 141 -20.26 -1.40 -14.89
C THR A 141 -18.93 -1.34 -15.64
N MET A 142 -18.40 -2.51 -16.01
CA MET A 142 -17.18 -2.58 -16.80
C MET A 142 -17.39 -1.84 -18.13
N PRO A 143 -16.55 -0.83 -18.46
CA PRO A 143 -16.62 -0.16 -19.76
C PRO A 143 -16.21 -1.12 -20.89
N GLY A 144 -16.65 -0.78 -22.11
CA GLY A 144 -16.30 -1.52 -23.32
C GLY A 144 -14.94 -1.17 -23.89
N ASP A 145 -14.25 -0.23 -23.26
CA ASP A 145 -12.94 0.28 -23.72
C ASP A 145 -11.91 0.28 -22.58
N PHE A 146 -10.67 0.34 -22.95
CA PHE A 146 -9.54 0.60 -22.06
C PHE A 146 -8.72 1.76 -22.60
N PHE A 147 -7.95 2.42 -21.74
CA PHE A 147 -7.04 3.48 -22.16
C PHE A 147 -5.58 3.03 -22.10
N ARG A 148 -4.75 3.67 -22.91
CA ARG A 148 -3.28 3.64 -22.83
C ARG A 148 -2.78 5.05 -22.57
N MET A 149 -1.77 5.17 -21.70
CA MET A 149 -0.98 6.39 -21.59
C MET A 149 0.17 6.32 -22.58
N GLU A 150 0.16 7.21 -23.54
CA GLU A 150 1.20 7.35 -24.56
C GLU A 150 2.15 8.51 -24.18
N ASP A 151 3.17 8.74 -25.02
CA ASP A 151 4.18 9.77 -24.75
C ASP A 151 3.63 11.20 -24.74
N ASP A 152 2.56 11.48 -25.49
CA ASP A 152 1.99 12.82 -25.65
C ASP A 152 0.46 12.88 -25.55
N CYS A 153 -0.21 11.74 -25.32
CA CYS A 153 -1.67 11.64 -25.30
C CYS A 153 -2.16 10.46 -24.43
N ILE A 154 -3.47 10.41 -24.22
CA ILE A 154 -4.19 9.25 -23.74
C ILE A 154 -5.05 8.70 -24.87
N THR A 155 -4.93 7.39 -25.14
CA THR A 155 -5.62 6.70 -26.23
C THR A 155 -6.64 5.72 -25.68
N PHE A 156 -7.91 5.85 -26.09
CA PHE A 156 -8.97 4.88 -25.74
C PHE A 156 -9.14 3.86 -26.87
N VAL A 157 -9.21 2.59 -26.50
CA VAL A 157 -9.31 1.47 -27.45
C VAL A 157 -10.53 0.62 -27.10
N ASP A 158 -11.40 0.40 -28.06
CA ASP A 158 -12.53 -0.51 -27.91
C ASP A 158 -12.04 -1.94 -27.71
N ALA A 159 -12.48 -2.58 -26.64
CA ALA A 159 -11.98 -3.90 -26.22
C ALA A 159 -12.42 -5.05 -27.15
N LYS A 160 -13.50 -4.86 -27.94
CA LYS A 160 -14.02 -5.90 -28.85
C LYS A 160 -13.39 -5.82 -30.23
N THR A 161 -13.28 -4.60 -30.74
CA THR A 161 -12.81 -4.36 -32.11
C THR A 161 -11.31 -4.05 -32.19
N ASN A 162 -10.69 -3.76 -31.05
CA ASN A 162 -9.31 -3.25 -30.94
C ASN A 162 -9.05 -2.01 -31.82
N THR A 163 -10.07 -1.17 -31.97
CA THR A 163 -9.98 0.10 -32.71
C THR A 163 -9.91 1.27 -31.76
N VAL A 164 -9.18 2.29 -32.16
CA VAL A 164 -9.04 3.53 -31.36
C VAL A 164 -10.31 4.37 -31.48
N ASP A 165 -10.84 4.85 -30.34
CA ASP A 165 -11.84 5.91 -30.30
C ASP A 165 -11.12 7.27 -30.34
N GLU A 166 -10.89 7.78 -31.56
CA GLU A 166 -10.20 9.04 -31.79
C GLU A 166 -10.89 10.23 -31.10
N LYS A 167 -12.24 10.24 -31.09
CA LYS A 167 -13.01 11.36 -30.51
C LYS A 167 -12.87 11.42 -28.99
N LYS A 168 -12.95 10.27 -28.34
CA LYS A 168 -12.76 10.16 -26.88
C LYS A 168 -11.31 10.48 -26.52
N SER A 169 -10.35 9.90 -27.22
CA SER A 169 -8.91 10.10 -27.02
C SER A 169 -8.52 11.57 -27.13
N ASP A 170 -8.92 12.24 -28.20
CA ASP A 170 -8.69 13.67 -28.42
C ASP A 170 -9.31 14.55 -27.32
N ARG A 171 -10.52 14.21 -26.90
CA ARG A 171 -11.23 14.97 -25.88
C ARG A 171 -10.53 14.88 -24.53
N PHE A 172 -10.10 13.69 -24.12
CA PHE A 172 -9.39 13.48 -22.87
C PHE A 172 -7.99 14.11 -22.91
N THR A 173 -7.24 13.91 -23.98
CA THR A 173 -5.90 14.50 -24.17
C THR A 173 -5.95 16.04 -24.12
N ARG A 174 -6.90 16.65 -24.82
CA ARG A 174 -7.07 18.11 -24.81
C ARG A 174 -7.40 18.65 -23.42
N GLU A 175 -8.28 17.97 -22.69
CA GLU A 175 -8.64 18.43 -21.33
C GLU A 175 -7.46 18.25 -20.36
N MET A 176 -6.70 17.16 -20.44
CA MET A 176 -5.48 16.97 -19.65
C MET A 176 -4.46 18.10 -19.91
N LYS A 177 -4.14 18.37 -21.17
CA LYS A 177 -3.22 19.45 -21.57
C LYS A 177 -3.73 20.82 -21.14
N LYS A 178 -5.03 21.08 -21.30
CA LYS A 178 -5.69 22.35 -20.88
C LYS A 178 -5.60 22.57 -19.38
N LYS A 179 -5.64 21.50 -18.57
CA LYS A 179 -5.49 21.55 -17.11
C LYS A 179 -4.02 21.59 -16.66
N GLY A 180 -3.08 21.62 -17.58
CA GLY A 180 -1.66 21.73 -17.30
C GLY A 180 -0.91 20.40 -17.13
N PHE A 181 -1.54 19.27 -17.46
CA PHE A 181 -0.86 17.97 -17.40
C PHE A 181 0.23 17.90 -18.47
N ALA A 182 1.46 17.65 -18.03
CA ALA A 182 2.62 17.47 -18.89
C ALA A 182 2.86 15.99 -19.19
N PHE A 183 2.68 15.59 -20.45
CA PHE A 183 3.04 14.25 -20.89
C PHE A 183 4.57 14.08 -21.05
N PRO A 184 5.10 12.82 -20.96
CA PRO A 184 4.40 11.59 -20.62
C PRO A 184 4.01 11.48 -19.15
N ALA A 185 3.01 10.68 -18.83
CA ALA A 185 2.75 10.31 -17.46
C ALA A 185 3.89 9.42 -16.91
N ARG A 186 4.49 9.78 -15.77
CA ARG A 186 5.51 8.96 -15.12
C ARG A 186 4.93 7.70 -14.48
N ALA A 187 3.74 7.83 -13.93
CA ALA A 187 2.98 6.75 -13.32
C ALA A 187 1.51 7.13 -13.20
N PHE A 188 0.64 6.16 -13.07
CA PHE A 188 -0.76 6.36 -12.73
C PHE A 188 -1.30 5.19 -11.90
N TRP A 189 -2.19 5.50 -10.98
CA TRP A 189 -2.75 4.57 -10.02
C TRP A 189 -4.25 4.67 -10.01
N GLY A 190 -4.91 3.51 -10.05
CA GLY A 190 -6.36 3.40 -9.99
C GLY A 190 -6.76 2.07 -9.37
N ASN A 191 -8.05 1.89 -9.17
CA ASN A 191 -8.62 0.66 -8.63
C ASN A 191 -9.69 0.12 -9.61
N PRO A 192 -9.32 -0.57 -10.70
CA PRO A 192 -10.21 -0.98 -11.77
C PRO A 192 -11.07 -2.20 -11.39
N THR A 193 -11.94 -2.03 -10.39
CA THR A 193 -12.89 -3.07 -9.96
C THR A 193 -14.31 -2.53 -9.89
N THR A 194 -15.28 -3.36 -10.25
CA THR A 194 -16.72 -3.06 -10.11
C THR A 194 -17.23 -3.28 -8.68
N ARG A 195 -16.42 -3.88 -7.79
CA ARG A 195 -16.81 -4.25 -6.42
C ARG A 195 -16.64 -3.13 -5.39
N LYS A 196 -16.24 -1.95 -5.83
CA LYS A 196 -16.06 -0.77 -4.97
C LYS A 196 -17.36 0.05 -4.86
N PRO A 197 -17.52 0.82 -3.77
CA PRO A 197 -18.78 1.56 -3.54
C PRO A 197 -18.94 2.79 -4.43
N TYR A 198 -17.85 3.35 -4.96
CA TYR A 198 -17.82 4.55 -5.81
C TYR A 198 -16.55 4.56 -6.66
N GLU A 199 -16.45 5.51 -7.60
CA GLU A 199 -15.34 5.64 -8.54
C GLU A 199 -14.69 7.02 -8.41
N GLU A 200 -13.38 7.04 -8.16
CA GLU A 200 -12.56 8.26 -8.13
C GLU A 200 -11.53 8.33 -9.26
N GLY A 201 -11.62 7.42 -10.23
CA GLY A 201 -10.78 7.40 -11.42
C GLY A 201 -9.36 6.96 -11.16
N TYR A 202 -8.42 7.74 -11.68
CA TYR A 202 -6.99 7.52 -11.56
C TYR A 202 -6.29 8.76 -11.02
N PHE A 203 -5.23 8.54 -10.27
CA PHE A 203 -4.26 9.58 -9.95
C PHE A 203 -3.03 9.38 -10.83
N CYS A 204 -2.66 10.42 -11.58
CA CYS A 204 -1.61 10.39 -12.59
C CYS A 204 -0.50 11.37 -12.22
N LEU A 205 0.73 10.90 -12.18
CA LEU A 205 1.92 11.72 -11.99
C LEU A 205 2.44 12.15 -13.36
N ASP A 206 2.49 13.43 -13.61
CA ASP A 206 2.92 13.99 -14.89
C ASP A 206 4.46 14.05 -15.05
N ALA A 207 4.95 14.48 -16.20
CA ALA A 207 6.39 14.61 -16.48
C ALA A 207 7.09 15.60 -15.54
N ASN A 208 6.38 16.56 -14.97
CA ASN A 208 6.90 17.55 -14.02
C ASN A 208 6.82 17.06 -12.55
N GLY A 209 6.23 15.88 -12.31
CA GLY A 209 6.02 15.34 -10.97
C GLY A 209 4.82 15.92 -10.24
N GLN A 210 3.88 16.53 -10.98
CA GLN A 210 2.61 17.00 -10.45
C GLN A 210 1.58 15.87 -10.45
N LEU A 211 0.84 15.71 -9.34
CA LEU A 211 -0.19 14.69 -9.19
C LEU A 211 -1.55 15.24 -9.63
N PHE A 212 -2.17 14.58 -10.60
CA PHE A 212 -3.49 14.93 -11.13
C PHE A 212 -4.50 13.81 -10.86
N GLN A 213 -5.74 14.18 -10.57
CA GLN A 213 -6.87 13.26 -10.65
C GLN A 213 -7.45 13.26 -12.06
N LEU A 214 -7.68 12.08 -12.60
CA LEU A 214 -8.33 11.83 -13.88
C LEU A 214 -9.53 10.90 -13.69
N LYS A 215 -10.74 11.36 -13.94
CA LYS A 215 -11.95 10.51 -13.94
C LYS A 215 -12.90 10.85 -15.09
N MET A 216 -13.84 9.96 -15.35
CA MET A 216 -14.91 10.17 -16.30
C MET A 216 -16.20 10.48 -15.55
N VAL A 217 -16.86 11.58 -15.90
CA VAL A 217 -18.11 12.03 -15.31
C VAL A 217 -19.10 12.38 -16.41
N ASN A 218 -20.18 11.63 -16.54
CA ASN A 218 -21.17 11.75 -17.61
C ASN A 218 -20.50 11.75 -19.01
N ASP A 219 -19.68 10.74 -19.26
CA ASP A 219 -18.89 10.55 -20.48
C ASP A 219 -17.90 11.69 -20.79
N ARG A 220 -17.59 12.56 -19.84
CA ARG A 220 -16.67 13.70 -20.02
C ARG A 220 -15.44 13.53 -19.13
N PRO A 221 -14.25 13.98 -19.58
CA PRO A 221 -13.07 14.01 -18.74
C PRO A 221 -13.23 15.02 -17.60
N PHE A 222 -12.93 14.58 -16.40
CA PHE A 222 -12.66 15.43 -15.25
C PHE A 222 -11.18 15.31 -14.94
N VAL A 223 -10.46 16.43 -15.02
CA VAL A 223 -9.01 16.50 -14.75
C VAL A 223 -8.77 17.63 -13.78
N LYS A 224 -8.07 17.35 -12.67
CA LYS A 224 -7.75 18.34 -11.65
C LYS A 224 -6.34 18.10 -11.11
N ASN A 225 -5.51 19.18 -11.11
CA ASN A 225 -4.25 19.15 -10.38
C ASN A 225 -4.55 19.11 -8.89
N THR A 226 -3.89 18.23 -8.16
CA THR A 226 -4.08 18.14 -6.71
C THR A 226 -3.27 19.18 -5.94
N HIS A 227 -2.27 19.78 -6.56
CA HIS A 227 -1.29 20.70 -5.95
C HIS A 227 -0.53 20.14 -4.75
N VAL A 228 -0.72 18.86 -4.44
CA VAL A 228 -0.04 18.19 -3.32
C VAL A 228 1.46 18.09 -3.55
N SER A 229 1.87 17.96 -4.83
CA SER A 229 3.29 17.91 -5.19
C SER A 229 4.04 19.22 -4.90
N ASP A 230 3.34 20.31 -4.70
CA ASP A 230 3.93 21.60 -4.32
C ASP A 230 4.42 21.60 -2.86
N SER A 231 3.79 20.79 -2.00
CA SER A 231 4.13 20.65 -0.58
C SER A 231 4.97 19.42 -0.28
N VAL A 232 4.71 18.31 -0.96
CA VAL A 232 5.43 17.04 -0.82
C VAL A 232 5.75 16.48 -2.20
N GLY A 233 7.05 16.32 -2.52
CA GLY A 233 7.43 15.68 -3.78
C GLY A 233 6.90 14.23 -3.82
N VAL A 234 5.92 13.95 -4.69
CA VAL A 234 5.31 12.62 -4.75
C VAL A 234 6.29 11.62 -5.39
N LYS A 235 6.72 10.64 -4.61
CA LYS A 235 7.54 9.50 -5.07
C LYS A 235 6.67 8.34 -5.52
N TRP A 236 5.62 8.04 -4.75
CA TRP A 236 4.67 6.96 -5.02
C TRP A 236 3.30 7.30 -4.44
N PHE A 237 2.26 6.80 -5.08
CA PHE A 237 0.89 6.90 -4.61
C PHE A 237 0.22 5.53 -4.67
N VAL A 238 -0.67 5.23 -3.75
CA VAL A 238 -1.49 4.02 -3.80
C VAL A 238 -2.93 4.42 -3.54
N MET A 239 -3.79 4.17 -4.51
CA MET A 239 -5.20 4.47 -4.39
C MET A 239 -5.88 3.59 -3.34
N ASN A 240 -6.66 4.20 -2.46
CA ASN A 240 -7.49 3.53 -1.47
C ASN A 240 -8.82 4.26 -1.34
N GLU A 241 -9.86 3.71 -1.93
CA GLU A 241 -11.22 4.27 -1.91
C GLU A 241 -11.92 3.85 -0.62
N ALA A 242 -11.68 4.59 0.46
CA ALA A 242 -12.28 4.35 1.76
C ALA A 242 -13.80 4.56 1.72
N MET A 243 -14.56 3.70 2.41
CA MET A 243 -16.04 3.73 2.38
C MET A 243 -16.63 5.05 2.91
N ASP A 244 -15.95 5.72 3.82
CA ASP A 244 -16.34 7.04 4.37
C ASP A 244 -15.88 8.23 3.53
N LYS A 245 -15.20 7.95 2.40
CA LYS A 245 -14.66 8.95 1.47
C LYS A 245 -13.71 9.96 2.11
N ARG A 246 -13.08 9.60 3.24
CA ARG A 246 -12.16 10.48 3.93
C ARG A 246 -10.93 10.80 3.12
N HIS A 247 -10.39 9.80 2.41
CA HIS A 247 -9.16 9.95 1.65
C HIS A 247 -9.22 9.17 0.33
N TYR A 248 -8.43 9.60 -0.63
CA TYR A 248 -8.30 8.97 -1.94
C TYR A 248 -7.22 7.90 -2.01
N GLY A 249 -6.23 7.98 -1.13
CA GLY A 249 -5.11 7.05 -1.12
C GLY A 249 -3.97 7.52 -0.23
N PHE A 250 -2.89 6.73 -0.27
CA PHE A 250 -1.67 6.97 0.49
C PHE A 250 -0.60 7.58 -0.43
N VAL A 251 0.02 8.65 0.05
CA VAL A 251 1.09 9.39 -0.64
C VAL A 251 2.40 9.12 0.06
N PHE A 252 3.42 8.73 -0.69
CA PHE A 252 4.79 8.60 -0.20
C PHE A 252 5.67 9.65 -0.87
N GLY A 253 6.29 10.49 -0.03
CA GLY A 253 7.10 11.61 -0.45
C GLY A 253 8.55 11.26 -0.74
N THR A 254 9.24 12.15 -1.46
CA THR A 254 10.66 11.98 -1.82
C THR A 254 11.61 12.15 -0.65
N LYS A 255 11.19 12.82 0.44
CA LYS A 255 11.98 13.05 1.65
C LYS A 255 11.60 12.08 2.80
N GLY A 256 10.87 11.02 2.47
CA GLY A 256 10.45 10.01 3.45
C GLY A 256 9.16 10.36 4.20
N GLU A 257 8.37 11.29 3.68
CA GLU A 257 7.04 11.55 4.19
C GLU A 257 6.09 10.42 3.76
N ALA A 258 5.20 10.01 4.67
CA ALA A 258 4.07 9.14 4.35
C ALA A 258 2.80 9.76 4.93
N GLY A 259 1.71 9.70 4.20
CA GLY A 259 0.44 10.29 4.61
C GLY A 259 -0.68 9.94 3.67
N ILE A 260 -1.79 10.62 3.82
CA ILE A 260 -2.99 10.43 3.00
C ILE A 260 -3.28 11.68 2.16
N LEU A 261 -3.94 11.44 1.03
CA LEU A 261 -4.52 12.49 0.20
C LEU A 261 -5.99 12.65 0.55
N GLU A 262 -6.34 13.80 1.14
CA GLU A 262 -7.72 14.19 1.44
C GLU A 262 -8.20 15.29 0.52
N GLU A 263 -9.51 15.51 0.47
CA GLU A 263 -10.12 16.69 -0.11
C GLU A 263 -10.96 17.40 0.94
N ASN A 264 -10.86 18.72 0.99
CA ASN A 264 -11.68 19.57 1.82
C ASN A 264 -12.14 20.78 0.99
N ASP A 265 -13.46 20.97 0.90
CA ASP A 265 -14.09 22.08 0.14
C ASP A 265 -13.60 22.18 -1.32
N GLY A 266 -13.32 21.05 -1.93
CA GLY A 266 -12.85 20.97 -3.31
C GLY A 266 -11.33 21.07 -3.48
N ASP A 267 -10.56 21.33 -2.44
CA ASP A 267 -9.10 21.39 -2.49
C ASP A 267 -8.46 20.15 -1.88
N TYR A 268 -7.44 19.62 -2.56
CA TYR A 268 -6.68 18.49 -2.05
C TYR A 268 -5.63 18.94 -1.06
N ARG A 269 -5.41 18.12 -0.04
CA ARG A 269 -4.33 18.32 0.91
C ARG A 269 -3.64 17.01 1.25
N PHE A 270 -2.35 17.09 1.52
CA PHE A 270 -1.58 16.01 2.11
C PHE A 270 -1.65 16.10 3.63
N VAL A 271 -2.13 15.03 4.27
CA VAL A 271 -2.10 14.90 5.73
C VAL A 271 -1.04 13.87 6.10
N LYS A 272 0.05 14.36 6.70
CA LYS A 272 1.19 13.54 7.07
C LYS A 272 0.85 12.64 8.27
N MET A 273 1.22 11.35 8.19
CA MET A 273 1.25 10.47 9.35
C MET A 273 2.49 10.77 10.20
N ASP A 274 2.33 10.88 11.52
CA ASP A 274 3.46 11.05 12.44
C ASP A 274 4.14 9.70 12.75
N ILE A 275 4.84 9.20 11.75
CA ILE A 275 5.66 7.99 11.80
C ILE A 275 7.12 8.33 11.44
N ARG A 276 8.04 7.36 11.60
CA ARG A 276 9.41 7.54 11.12
C ARG A 276 9.45 7.81 9.60
N SER A 277 10.61 8.25 9.13
CA SER A 277 10.85 8.35 7.69
C SER A 277 10.58 7.02 7.00
N PHE A 278 9.80 7.06 5.92
CA PHE A 278 9.33 5.91 5.15
C PHE A 278 9.98 5.86 3.77
N ASN A 279 10.62 4.75 3.44
CA ASN A 279 11.14 4.51 2.10
C ASN A 279 10.28 3.46 1.38
N PRO A 280 9.47 3.83 0.38
CA PRO A 280 8.60 2.88 -0.31
C PRO A 280 9.36 1.78 -1.07
N ALA A 281 10.67 1.92 -1.28
CA ALA A 281 11.49 0.88 -1.91
C ALA A 281 11.99 -0.20 -0.91
N GLU A 282 11.89 0.04 0.40
CA GLU A 282 12.44 -0.85 1.44
C GLU A 282 11.42 -1.20 2.52
N ASP A 283 10.51 -0.25 2.83
CA ASP A 283 9.57 -0.37 3.93
C ASP A 283 8.22 -0.94 3.48
N GLU A 284 7.72 -1.92 4.20
CA GLU A 284 6.33 -2.35 4.14
C GLU A 284 5.49 -1.52 5.10
N LEU A 285 4.30 -1.12 4.67
CA LEU A 285 3.34 -0.37 5.47
C LEU A 285 2.05 -1.15 5.63
N MET A 286 1.57 -1.31 6.86
CA MET A 286 0.24 -1.82 7.14
C MET A 286 -0.52 -0.82 8.01
N VAL A 287 -1.72 -0.43 7.58
CA VAL A 287 -2.60 0.47 8.31
C VAL A 287 -3.90 -0.26 8.64
N LEU A 288 -4.22 -0.28 9.92
CA LEU A 288 -5.48 -0.81 10.46
C LEU A 288 -6.18 0.32 11.20
N GLY A 289 -7.19 0.90 10.54
CA GLY A 289 -7.92 2.04 11.07
C GLY A 289 -9.31 1.66 11.56
N ASN A 290 -9.77 2.34 12.60
CA ASN A 290 -11.12 2.27 13.13
C ASN A 290 -11.74 3.68 13.26
N ILE A 291 -12.85 3.82 13.94
CA ILE A 291 -13.57 5.09 14.07
C ILE A 291 -12.81 6.19 14.83
N LEU A 292 -11.82 5.84 15.66
CA LEU A 292 -11.09 6.77 16.53
C LEU A 292 -9.58 6.77 16.28
N TYR A 293 -9.02 5.64 15.92
CA TYR A 293 -7.57 5.44 15.86
C TYR A 293 -7.13 4.66 14.64
N TRP A 294 -5.89 4.91 14.24
CA TRP A 294 -5.18 4.08 13.28
C TRP A 294 -4.00 3.41 13.95
N THR A 295 -3.84 2.12 13.72
CA THR A 295 -2.60 1.40 14.00
C THR A 295 -1.80 1.32 12.71
N VAL A 296 -0.61 1.89 12.72
CA VAL A 296 0.29 1.92 11.57
C VAL A 296 1.54 1.14 11.89
N ASN A 297 1.78 0.08 11.13
CA ASN A 297 2.95 -0.78 11.25
C ASN A 297 3.86 -0.56 10.06
N VAL A 298 5.11 -0.22 10.33
CA VAL A 298 6.17 -0.03 9.33
C VAL A 298 7.26 -1.05 9.59
N GLN A 299 7.45 -1.97 8.65
CA GLN A 299 8.45 -3.03 8.81
C GLN A 299 9.45 -3.07 7.65
N ASN A 300 10.66 -3.47 7.96
CA ASN A 300 11.72 -3.75 7.00
C ASN A 300 12.70 -4.78 7.58
N GLU A 301 13.85 -4.98 6.94
CA GLU A 301 14.90 -5.90 7.40
C GLU A 301 15.51 -5.53 8.77
N LYS A 302 15.33 -4.29 9.24
CA LYS A 302 15.89 -3.81 10.52
C LYS A 302 14.95 -4.03 11.69
N GLY A 303 13.66 -4.09 11.45
CA GLY A 303 12.67 -4.25 12.51
C GLY A 303 11.25 -3.85 12.13
N LEU A 304 10.39 -3.84 13.12
CA LEU A 304 9.02 -3.37 13.08
C LEU A 304 8.87 -2.15 13.97
N ASP A 305 8.38 -1.06 13.39
CA ASP A 305 7.92 0.13 14.11
C ASP A 305 6.41 0.19 14.05
N SER A 306 5.75 0.25 15.20
CA SER A 306 4.30 0.32 15.30
C SER A 306 3.88 1.61 15.97
N TYR A 307 2.82 2.23 15.46
CA TYR A 307 2.32 3.52 15.89
C TYR A 307 0.82 3.47 16.11
N GLY A 308 0.35 3.99 17.24
CA GLY A 308 -1.04 4.38 17.43
C GLY A 308 -1.19 5.84 17.01
N LEU A 309 -2.05 6.13 16.04
CA LEU A 309 -2.32 7.50 15.57
C LEU A 309 -3.76 7.89 15.85
N ASN A 310 -3.98 9.17 16.13
CA ASN A 310 -5.32 9.75 16.12
C ASN A 310 -5.89 9.67 14.71
N ARG A 311 -7.14 9.23 14.57
CA ARG A 311 -7.72 9.04 13.23
C ARG A 311 -7.85 10.37 12.47
N GLU A 312 -8.20 11.46 13.12
CA GLU A 312 -8.50 12.72 12.44
C GLU A 312 -7.22 13.52 12.11
N THR A 313 -6.30 13.62 13.06
CA THR A 313 -5.09 14.45 12.90
C THR A 313 -3.90 13.69 12.38
N LEU A 314 -3.90 12.33 12.46
CA LEU A 314 -2.78 11.43 12.20
C LEU A 314 -1.54 11.71 13.06
N GLU A 315 -1.72 12.42 14.17
CA GLU A 315 -0.70 12.62 15.20
C GLU A 315 -0.49 11.34 16.01
N ARG A 316 0.76 11.14 16.44
CA ARG A 316 1.17 9.97 17.21
C ARG A 316 0.65 10.03 18.65
N LEU A 317 0.00 8.96 19.07
CA LEU A 317 -0.47 8.73 20.43
C LEU A 317 0.48 7.81 21.20
N SER A 318 0.99 6.77 20.51
CA SER A 318 1.96 5.85 21.09
C SER A 318 2.84 5.25 19.99
N SER A 319 3.99 4.69 20.38
CA SER A 319 4.88 3.97 19.47
C SER A 319 5.58 2.82 20.19
N TYR A 320 5.91 1.77 19.42
CA TYR A 320 6.64 0.61 19.91
C TYR A 320 7.56 0.09 18.82
N HIS A 321 8.77 -0.31 19.18
CA HIS A 321 9.77 -0.82 18.25
C HIS A 321 10.18 -2.24 18.60
N ILE A 322 10.36 -3.08 17.59
CA ILE A 322 10.89 -4.43 17.70
C ILE A 322 12.05 -4.58 16.73
N ASP A 323 13.24 -4.83 17.24
CA ASP A 323 14.41 -5.13 16.40
C ASP A 323 14.24 -6.44 15.64
N ALA A 324 14.72 -6.48 14.40
CA ALA A 324 14.82 -7.72 13.64
C ALA A 324 15.82 -8.66 14.32
N LYS A 325 15.38 -9.85 14.69
CA LYS A 325 16.26 -10.89 15.22
C LYS A 325 16.73 -11.77 14.06
N LYS A 326 17.99 -11.58 13.64
CA LYS A 326 18.62 -12.50 12.68
C LYS A 326 18.98 -13.80 13.41
N GLY A 327 18.47 -14.92 12.92
CA GLY A 327 18.79 -16.24 13.39
C GLY A 327 20.29 -16.59 13.21
N LEU A 328 20.74 -17.62 13.86
CA LEU A 328 22.13 -18.11 13.67
C LEU A 328 22.37 -18.55 12.22
N TRP A 329 21.35 -19.12 11.60
CA TRP A 329 21.41 -19.61 10.23
C TRP A 329 21.46 -18.46 9.22
N ASP A 330 20.74 -17.35 9.44
CA ASP A 330 20.83 -16.15 8.62
C ASP A 330 22.23 -15.56 8.64
N LYS A 331 22.81 -15.41 9.84
CA LYS A 331 24.19 -14.94 10.01
C LYS A 331 25.21 -15.84 9.33
N THR A 332 25.02 -17.16 9.41
CA THR A 332 25.89 -18.14 8.79
C THR A 332 25.78 -18.09 7.26
N SER A 333 24.58 -17.96 6.75
CA SER A 333 24.30 -17.81 5.31
C SER A 333 24.89 -16.52 4.74
N GLU A 334 24.76 -15.40 5.45
CA GLU A 334 25.37 -14.14 5.07
C GLU A 334 26.92 -14.19 5.09
N TRP A 335 27.50 -14.90 6.06
CA TRP A 335 28.95 -15.11 6.13
C TRP A 335 29.48 -16.02 5.02
N LEU A 336 28.74 -17.10 4.68
CA LEU A 336 29.12 -18.04 3.61
C LEU A 336 28.99 -17.41 2.21
N PHE A 337 27.99 -16.56 2.01
CA PHE A 337 27.67 -15.95 0.72
C PHE A 337 27.61 -14.42 0.83
N PRO A 338 28.74 -13.75 1.12
CA PRO A 338 28.78 -12.29 1.23
C PRO A 338 28.44 -11.60 -0.11
N CYS A 339 28.69 -12.29 -1.23
CA CYS A 339 28.37 -11.84 -2.58
C CYS A 339 27.76 -12.99 -3.36
N TYR A 340 26.65 -12.76 -4.04
CA TYR A 340 26.00 -13.74 -4.92
C TYR A 340 25.28 -13.02 -6.07
N LEU A 341 25.07 -13.75 -7.18
CA LEU A 341 24.27 -13.24 -8.28
C LEU A 341 22.79 -13.36 -7.92
N SER A 342 22.05 -12.29 -8.10
CA SER A 342 20.60 -12.27 -7.98
C SER A 342 19.99 -11.63 -9.22
N PHE A 343 19.05 -12.31 -9.84
CA PHE A 343 18.27 -11.79 -10.97
C PHE A 343 16.91 -11.23 -10.51
N THR A 344 16.61 -11.38 -9.23
CA THR A 344 15.41 -10.82 -8.59
C THR A 344 15.82 -9.77 -7.59
N SER A 345 15.06 -8.68 -7.53
CA SER A 345 15.22 -7.73 -6.43
C SER A 345 14.95 -8.44 -5.10
N PRO A 346 15.73 -8.20 -4.04
CA PRO A 346 15.41 -8.70 -2.70
C PRO A 346 13.98 -8.37 -2.24
N GLN A 347 13.42 -7.32 -2.83
CA GLN A 347 12.07 -6.81 -2.55
C GLN A 347 10.96 -7.47 -3.38
N SER A 348 11.29 -8.33 -4.35
CA SER A 348 10.31 -8.94 -5.27
C SER A 348 9.53 -10.11 -4.68
N GLY A 349 9.86 -10.59 -3.48
CA GLY A 349 9.10 -11.62 -2.76
C GLY A 349 9.05 -13.01 -3.44
N TYR A 350 9.96 -13.30 -4.40
CA TYR A 350 10.11 -14.59 -5.06
C TYR A 350 11.47 -15.19 -4.81
#